data_d5f3703ca01d4562969afab27525bdc8
#
_entry.id   d5f3703ca01d4562969afab27525bdc8
#
_cell.length_a   1.000
_cell.length_b   1.000
_cell.length_c   1.000
_cell.angle_alpha   90.00
_cell.angle_beta   90.00
_cell.angle_gamma   90.00
#
_symmetry.space_group_name_H-M   'P 1'
#
loop_
_entity.id
_entity.type
_entity.pdbx_description
1 polymer ?
#
loop_
_entity_poly.entity_id
_entity_poly.type
_entity_poly.pdbx_seq_one_letter_code
_entity_poly.pdbx_strand_id
1 'polypeptide(L)'
;MKNKVLFIIALLTFQLHAVSEEGLHHYIKEYMTKKLHSPITKIETISSYPIQGTHGWEVYFLSMNIEGKKRAISKVVFTKGNKISFSLKDKSKKEYKDILKPKVPDSSYDDKHLLVGDKDAKHKILVLSDPFCPYCQEIVPKLIDDVKSNPKVFALYYYHLPLLRIHPASDTATRAMLIFQKRGDIKHLKDCYHLLVSPREINADVVLKAIKDKTGIKIKRVEIYSDEINRELKSDRKLKKRLMVTGTPTIFIDGLWDPTREGYKKYLKK
;
A
#
# COMPACT_ATOMS: atom_id res chain seq x y z
N MET A 1 -70.69 24.47 -15.08
CA MET A 1 -69.47 24.54 -14.24
C MET A 1 -68.89 23.13 -14.19
N LYS A 2 -67.77 22.85 -14.88
CA LYS A 2 -67.13 21.52 -14.93
C LYS A 2 -65.92 21.56 -14.00
N ASN A 3 -66.00 20.85 -12.86
CA ASN A 3 -64.90 20.69 -11.94
C ASN A 3 -63.84 19.73 -12.56
N LYS A 4 -62.67 20.24 -12.91
CA LYS A 4 -61.49 19.42 -13.23
C LYS A 4 -60.82 18.99 -11.95
N VAL A 5 -60.95 17.72 -11.59
CA VAL A 5 -60.14 17.11 -10.50
C VAL A 5 -58.74 16.84 -11.06
N LEU A 6 -57.76 17.55 -10.54
CA LEU A 6 -56.35 17.38 -10.87
C LEU A 6 -55.80 16.21 -10.04
N PHE A 7 -55.59 15.05 -10.68
CA PHE A 7 -54.87 13.95 -10.05
C PHE A 7 -53.36 14.26 -10.02
N ILE A 8 -52.86 14.62 -8.85
CA ILE A 8 -51.42 14.70 -8.60
C ILE A 8 -50.93 13.27 -8.38
N ILE A 9 -50.29 12.69 -9.42
CA ILE A 9 -49.53 11.44 -9.27
C ILE A 9 -48.24 11.80 -8.57
N ALA A 10 -48.18 11.53 -7.25
CA ALA A 10 -46.91 11.57 -6.50
C ALA A 10 -46.06 10.41 -7.01
N LEU A 11 -45.08 10.69 -7.88
CA LEU A 11 -44.00 9.76 -8.18
C LEU A 11 -43.15 9.57 -6.91
N LEU A 12 -43.48 8.53 -6.15
CA LEU A 12 -42.56 8.01 -5.12
C LEU A 12 -41.35 7.42 -5.85
N THR A 13 -40.33 8.24 -6.04
CA THR A 13 -39.00 7.74 -6.42
C THR A 13 -38.48 6.90 -5.25
N PHE A 14 -38.62 5.58 -5.36
CA PHE A 14 -37.87 4.66 -4.52
C PHE A 14 -36.38 4.88 -4.79
N GLN A 15 -35.77 5.76 -4.00
CA GLN A 15 -34.31 5.81 -3.95
C GLN A 15 -33.87 4.49 -3.33
N LEU A 16 -33.37 3.58 -4.15
CA LEU A 16 -32.61 2.42 -3.69
C LEU A 16 -31.39 2.96 -2.93
N HIS A 17 -31.52 3.12 -1.63
CA HIS A 17 -30.41 3.56 -0.78
C HIS A 17 -29.32 2.50 -0.86
N ALA A 18 -28.13 2.92 -1.24
CA ALA A 18 -26.94 2.08 -1.10
C ALA A 18 -26.79 1.63 0.34
N VAL A 19 -26.26 0.43 0.57
CA VAL A 19 -25.95 -0.05 1.94
C VAL A 19 -25.07 1.00 2.60
N SER A 20 -25.49 1.52 3.74
CA SER A 20 -24.65 2.41 4.54
C SER A 20 -23.43 1.64 5.07
N GLU A 21 -22.33 2.33 5.34
CA GLU A 21 -21.14 1.70 5.92
C GLU A 21 -21.48 0.99 7.25
N GLU A 22 -22.32 1.59 8.07
CA GLU A 22 -22.78 1.01 9.32
C GLU A 22 -23.61 -0.27 9.09
N GLY A 23 -24.54 -0.25 8.14
CA GLY A 23 -25.32 -1.43 7.73
C GLY A 23 -24.44 -2.55 7.20
N LEU A 24 -23.41 -2.20 6.41
CA LEU A 24 -22.39 -3.15 5.95
C LEU A 24 -21.62 -3.76 7.13
N HIS A 25 -21.15 -2.95 8.06
CA HIS A 25 -20.44 -3.43 9.25
C HIS A 25 -21.31 -4.36 10.11
N HIS A 26 -22.58 -4.01 10.32
CA HIS A 26 -23.52 -4.85 11.05
C HIS A 26 -23.69 -6.22 10.38
N TYR A 27 -24.01 -6.24 9.08
CA TYR A 27 -24.15 -7.47 8.32
C TYR A 27 -22.89 -8.34 8.36
N ILE A 28 -21.71 -7.75 8.12
CA ILE A 28 -20.45 -8.48 8.13
C ILE A 28 -20.12 -9.02 9.52
N LYS A 29 -20.41 -8.26 10.57
CA LYS A 29 -20.21 -8.70 11.95
C LYS A 29 -21.01 -9.96 12.25
N GLU A 30 -22.31 -9.97 11.95
CA GLU A 30 -23.16 -11.12 12.15
C GLU A 30 -22.72 -12.33 11.31
N TYR A 31 -22.52 -12.12 10.01
CA TYR A 31 -22.08 -13.18 9.08
C TYR A 31 -20.78 -13.82 9.53
N MET A 32 -19.76 -13.01 9.85
CA MET A 32 -18.44 -13.50 10.22
C MET A 32 -18.41 -14.13 11.61
N THR A 33 -19.20 -13.64 12.57
CA THR A 33 -19.35 -14.25 13.89
C THR A 33 -19.89 -15.66 13.76
N LYS A 34 -20.95 -15.85 12.97
CA LYS A 34 -21.52 -17.18 12.69
C LYS A 34 -20.50 -18.09 11.98
N LYS A 35 -19.81 -17.58 10.96
CA LYS A 35 -18.84 -18.34 10.15
C LYS A 35 -17.61 -18.77 10.93
N LEU A 36 -17.11 -17.93 11.83
CA LEU A 36 -15.87 -18.16 12.58
C LEU A 36 -16.14 -18.81 13.95
N HIS A 37 -17.40 -18.96 14.35
CA HIS A 37 -17.80 -19.39 15.69
C HIS A 37 -17.09 -18.59 16.81
N SER A 38 -16.86 -17.29 16.54
CA SER A 38 -16.17 -16.37 17.47
C SER A 38 -16.66 -14.95 17.27
N PRO A 39 -16.96 -14.20 18.34
CA PRO A 39 -17.46 -12.84 18.23
C PRO A 39 -16.48 -11.91 17.52
N ILE A 40 -17.01 -11.06 16.65
CA ILE A 40 -16.28 -9.94 16.08
C ILE A 40 -16.45 -8.75 17.02
N THR A 41 -15.36 -8.30 17.64
CA THR A 41 -15.38 -7.21 18.64
C THR A 41 -15.32 -5.83 18.00
N LYS A 42 -14.65 -5.70 16.83
CA LYS A 42 -14.51 -4.45 16.11
C LYS A 42 -14.41 -4.69 14.61
N ILE A 43 -15.06 -3.83 13.82
CA ILE A 43 -14.88 -3.73 12.36
C ILE A 43 -14.52 -2.29 12.03
N GLU A 44 -13.57 -2.11 11.11
CA GLU A 44 -13.16 -0.82 10.58
C GLU A 44 -13.02 -0.92 9.06
N THR A 45 -13.50 0.07 8.34
CA THR A 45 -13.20 0.25 6.92
C THR A 45 -11.80 0.86 6.78
N ILE A 46 -10.86 0.08 6.23
CA ILE A 46 -9.51 0.55 5.92
C ILE A 46 -9.54 1.52 4.73
N SER A 47 -10.32 1.18 3.73
CA SER A 47 -10.49 1.93 2.48
C SER A 47 -11.71 1.43 1.73
N SER A 48 -12.39 2.30 1.01
CA SER A 48 -13.44 1.95 0.05
C SER A 48 -13.36 2.86 -1.17
N TYR A 49 -13.75 2.36 -2.31
CA TYR A 49 -13.85 3.15 -3.55
C TYR A 49 -14.68 2.42 -4.62
N PRO A 50 -15.29 3.18 -5.56
CA PRO A 50 -15.97 2.60 -6.71
C PRO A 50 -14.97 1.92 -7.66
N ILE A 51 -15.35 0.73 -8.16
CA ILE A 51 -14.55 -0.03 -9.11
C ILE A 51 -14.90 0.43 -10.52
N GLN A 52 -13.93 1.02 -11.21
CA GLN A 52 -14.12 1.52 -12.57
C GLN A 52 -14.54 0.40 -13.52
N GLY A 53 -15.47 0.71 -14.43
CA GLY A 53 -15.96 -0.24 -15.45
C GLY A 53 -16.90 -1.34 -14.95
N THR A 54 -17.38 -1.27 -13.70
CA THR A 54 -18.25 -2.32 -13.11
C THR A 54 -19.71 -1.90 -12.92
N HIS A 55 -20.12 -0.76 -13.48
CA HIS A 55 -21.51 -0.28 -13.38
C HIS A 55 -22.04 -0.20 -11.93
N GLY A 56 -21.28 0.47 -11.06
CA GLY A 56 -21.71 0.83 -9.69
C GLY A 56 -21.35 -0.18 -8.60
N TRP A 57 -20.41 -1.09 -8.84
CA TRP A 57 -19.80 -1.85 -7.75
C TRP A 57 -18.74 -1.02 -7.05
N GLU A 58 -18.72 -1.15 -5.73
CA GLU A 58 -17.71 -0.58 -4.83
C GLU A 58 -16.96 -1.68 -4.10
N VAL A 59 -15.70 -1.46 -3.80
CA VAL A 59 -14.89 -2.35 -2.96
C VAL A 59 -14.72 -1.75 -1.58
N TYR A 60 -14.86 -2.59 -0.55
CA TYR A 60 -14.56 -2.26 0.84
C TYR A 60 -13.46 -3.19 1.35
N PHE A 61 -12.42 -2.60 1.90
CA PHE A 61 -11.34 -3.31 2.61
C PHE A 61 -11.59 -3.14 4.10
N LEU A 62 -11.91 -4.23 4.76
CA LEU A 62 -12.28 -4.23 6.18
C LEU A 62 -11.18 -4.84 7.03
N SER A 63 -10.98 -4.29 8.22
CA SER A 63 -10.19 -4.89 9.30
C SER A 63 -11.13 -5.31 10.42
N MET A 64 -10.97 -6.54 10.91
CA MET A 64 -11.86 -7.11 11.94
C MET A 64 -11.05 -7.68 13.08
N ASN A 65 -11.38 -7.27 14.30
CA ASN A 65 -10.86 -7.90 15.51
C ASN A 65 -11.81 -9.03 15.94
N ILE A 66 -11.24 -10.18 16.23
CA ILE A 66 -11.93 -11.38 16.69
C ILE A 66 -11.60 -11.56 18.16
N GLU A 67 -12.59 -11.88 18.97
CA GLU A 67 -12.39 -12.19 20.39
C GLU A 67 -11.34 -13.30 20.57
N GLY A 68 -10.43 -13.13 21.52
CA GLY A 68 -9.34 -14.08 21.78
C GLY A 68 -8.21 -14.10 20.75
N LYS A 69 -8.29 -13.33 19.65
CA LYS A 69 -7.21 -13.25 18.64
C LYS A 69 -6.38 -11.98 18.81
N LYS A 70 -5.05 -12.13 18.88
CA LYS A 70 -4.11 -11.00 18.99
C LYS A 70 -3.99 -10.16 17.72
N ARG A 71 -4.43 -10.67 16.58
CA ARG A 71 -4.28 -9.99 15.27
C ARG A 71 -5.64 -9.85 14.60
N ALA A 72 -5.92 -8.65 14.11
CA ALA A 72 -7.04 -8.41 13.23
C ALA A 72 -6.89 -9.20 11.92
N ILE A 73 -8.01 -9.64 11.37
CA ILE A 73 -8.08 -10.22 10.01
C ILE A 73 -8.61 -9.17 9.04
N SER A 74 -8.16 -9.24 7.80
CA SER A 74 -8.65 -8.38 6.73
C SER A 74 -9.65 -9.13 5.85
N LYS A 75 -10.65 -8.41 5.34
CA LYS A 75 -11.65 -8.94 4.42
C LYS A 75 -11.93 -7.94 3.30
N VAL A 76 -12.05 -8.43 2.09
CA VAL A 76 -12.51 -7.64 0.95
C VAL A 76 -13.97 -7.99 0.71
N VAL A 77 -14.79 -6.96 0.56
CA VAL A 77 -16.24 -7.05 0.34
C VAL A 77 -16.62 -6.10 -0.78
N PHE A 78 -17.59 -6.49 -1.57
CA PHE A 78 -18.10 -5.70 -2.68
C PHE A 78 -19.56 -5.35 -2.45
N THR A 79 -19.96 -4.12 -2.78
CA THR A 79 -21.36 -3.68 -2.67
C THR A 79 -21.85 -3.07 -3.99
N LYS A 80 -23.15 -3.21 -4.26
CA LYS A 80 -23.84 -2.51 -5.34
C LYS A 80 -25.29 -2.28 -4.93
N GLY A 81 -25.66 -1.02 -4.64
CA GLY A 81 -26.92 -0.72 -4.00
C GLY A 81 -27.03 -1.48 -2.67
N ASN A 82 -28.06 -2.30 -2.49
CA ASN A 82 -28.26 -3.13 -1.31
C ASN A 82 -27.63 -4.55 -1.39
N LYS A 83 -26.90 -4.85 -2.48
CA LYS A 83 -26.25 -6.15 -2.64
C LYS A 83 -24.87 -6.14 -1.99
N ILE A 84 -24.53 -7.21 -1.28
CA ILE A 84 -23.23 -7.47 -0.69
C ILE A 84 -22.68 -8.76 -1.27
N SER A 85 -21.40 -8.77 -1.68
CA SER A 85 -20.73 -9.95 -2.22
C SER A 85 -19.31 -10.07 -1.66
N PHE A 86 -18.88 -11.32 -1.42
CA PHE A 86 -17.50 -11.63 -1.04
C PHE A 86 -16.60 -12.04 -2.22
N SER A 87 -17.18 -12.09 -3.42
CA SER A 87 -16.50 -12.41 -4.68
C SER A 87 -17.06 -11.53 -5.78
N LEU A 88 -16.17 -10.93 -6.56
CA LEU A 88 -16.50 -10.21 -7.78
C LEU A 88 -15.40 -10.48 -8.78
N LYS A 89 -15.77 -10.85 -10.00
CA LYS A 89 -14.81 -11.18 -11.07
C LYS A 89 -14.87 -10.13 -12.18
N ASP A 90 -13.70 -9.89 -12.77
CA ASP A 90 -13.60 -9.09 -13.98
C ASP A 90 -14.05 -9.88 -15.24
N LYS A 91 -13.99 -9.24 -16.40
CA LYS A 91 -14.33 -9.87 -17.70
C LYS A 91 -13.42 -11.05 -18.05
N SER A 92 -12.19 -11.10 -17.50
CA SER A 92 -11.24 -12.19 -17.69
C SER A 92 -11.35 -13.29 -16.60
N LYS A 93 -12.43 -13.26 -15.81
CA LYS A 93 -12.71 -14.18 -14.70
C LYS A 93 -11.72 -14.09 -13.51
N LYS A 94 -10.88 -13.05 -13.45
CA LYS A 94 -10.01 -12.79 -12.29
C LYS A 94 -10.81 -12.19 -11.15
N GLU A 95 -10.53 -12.63 -9.94
CA GLU A 95 -11.14 -12.06 -8.73
C GLU A 95 -10.62 -10.64 -8.46
N TYR A 96 -11.52 -9.69 -8.30
CA TYR A 96 -11.15 -8.29 -7.98
C TYR A 96 -10.39 -8.18 -6.65
N LYS A 97 -10.65 -9.04 -5.67
CA LYS A 97 -9.89 -9.07 -4.39
C LYS A 97 -8.39 -9.35 -4.58
N ASP A 98 -7.99 -10.00 -5.68
CA ASP A 98 -6.60 -10.34 -5.98
C ASP A 98 -5.90 -9.24 -6.79
N ILE A 99 -6.67 -8.35 -7.43
CA ILE A 99 -6.17 -7.28 -8.28
C ILE A 99 -6.47 -5.87 -7.77
N LEU A 100 -7.07 -5.76 -6.59
CA LEU A 100 -7.31 -4.48 -5.91
C LEU A 100 -6.58 -4.45 -4.57
N LYS A 101 -6.22 -3.24 -4.12
CA LYS A 101 -5.64 -2.97 -2.79
C LYS A 101 -6.26 -1.73 -2.18
N PRO A 102 -6.22 -1.56 -0.86
CA PRO A 102 -6.61 -0.31 -0.22
C PRO A 102 -5.89 0.88 -0.85
N LYS A 103 -6.57 2.02 -0.95
CA LYS A 103 -5.93 3.28 -1.34
C LYS A 103 -4.88 3.70 -0.30
N VAL A 104 -3.81 4.29 -0.78
CA VAL A 104 -2.81 4.94 0.09
C VAL A 104 -3.48 6.11 0.80
N PRO A 105 -3.44 6.18 2.13
CA PRO A 105 -3.94 7.34 2.84
C PRO A 105 -3.03 8.56 2.61
N ASP A 106 -3.62 9.76 2.52
CA ASP A 106 -2.88 11.00 2.25
C ASP A 106 -1.77 11.26 3.28
N SER A 107 -1.97 10.85 4.52
CA SER A 107 -0.96 10.92 5.59
C SER A 107 0.30 10.09 5.34
N SER A 108 0.32 9.25 4.30
CA SER A 108 1.51 8.50 3.88
C SER A 108 2.38 9.26 2.88
N TYR A 109 1.94 10.41 2.43
CA TYR A 109 2.71 11.28 1.56
C TYR A 109 3.37 12.39 2.39
N ASP A 110 4.17 11.99 3.37
CA ASP A 110 4.85 12.89 4.30
C ASP A 110 6.31 13.17 3.89
N ASP A 111 6.88 14.25 4.44
CA ASP A 111 8.23 14.70 4.10
C ASP A 111 9.32 13.67 4.46
N LYS A 112 9.08 12.79 5.42
CA LYS A 112 10.07 11.77 5.84
C LYS A 112 10.26 10.67 4.80
N HIS A 113 9.19 10.37 4.06
CA HIS A 113 9.18 9.34 3.05
C HIS A 113 9.38 9.89 1.64
N LEU A 114 9.35 11.21 1.45
CA LEU A 114 9.68 11.84 0.17
C LEU A 114 11.16 11.60 -0.13
N LEU A 115 11.44 10.74 -1.11
CA LEU A 115 12.81 10.39 -1.49
C LEU A 115 13.35 11.32 -2.57
N VAL A 116 12.58 11.54 -3.64
CA VAL A 116 12.93 12.39 -4.79
C VAL A 116 11.68 12.99 -5.40
N GLY A 117 11.85 14.08 -6.16
CA GLY A 117 10.77 14.82 -6.80
C GLY A 117 10.27 15.96 -5.93
N ASP A 118 9.26 16.66 -6.41
CA ASP A 118 8.63 17.79 -5.70
C ASP A 118 7.37 17.29 -4.98
N LYS A 119 7.19 17.63 -3.70
CA LYS A 119 5.99 17.28 -2.93
C LYS A 119 4.68 17.75 -3.59
N ASP A 120 4.76 18.85 -4.34
CA ASP A 120 3.65 19.45 -5.07
C ASP A 120 3.54 18.98 -6.52
N ALA A 121 4.30 17.92 -6.88
CA ALA A 121 4.27 17.31 -8.20
C ALA A 121 2.87 16.77 -8.54
N LYS A 122 2.59 16.74 -9.85
CA LYS A 122 1.29 16.34 -10.38
C LYS A 122 0.88 14.91 -10.00
N HIS A 123 1.84 14.00 -9.89
CA HIS A 123 1.61 12.59 -9.59
C HIS A 123 2.44 12.15 -8.38
N LYS A 124 1.80 11.47 -7.45
CA LYS A 124 2.44 10.89 -6.26
C LYS A 124 2.65 9.40 -6.46
N ILE A 125 3.89 8.96 -6.40
CA ILE A 125 4.25 7.53 -6.46
C ILE A 125 4.68 7.10 -5.06
N LEU A 126 4.14 5.98 -4.59
CA LEU A 126 4.58 5.33 -3.36
C LEU A 126 5.10 3.94 -3.69
N VAL A 127 6.32 3.63 -3.23
CA VAL A 127 6.94 2.32 -3.41
C VAL A 127 7.26 1.67 -2.07
N LEU A 128 6.92 0.38 -1.93
CA LEU A 128 7.43 -0.47 -0.84
C LEU A 128 8.45 -1.44 -1.43
N SER A 129 9.68 -1.42 -0.90
CA SER A 129 10.82 -2.07 -1.53
C SER A 129 11.72 -2.82 -0.55
N ASP A 130 12.45 -3.83 -1.09
CA ASP A 130 13.46 -4.64 -0.43
C ASP A 130 14.74 -4.63 -1.27
N PRO A 131 15.92 -4.27 -0.72
CA PRO A 131 17.15 -4.14 -1.51
C PRO A 131 17.66 -5.46 -2.13
N PHE A 132 17.29 -6.61 -1.55
CA PHE A 132 17.69 -7.92 -2.08
C PHE A 132 16.61 -8.60 -2.93
N CYS A 133 15.45 -7.98 -3.12
CA CYS A 133 14.44 -8.50 -4.03
C CYS A 133 14.89 -8.25 -5.49
N PRO A 134 15.04 -9.30 -6.35
CA PRO A 134 15.51 -9.13 -7.72
C PRO A 134 14.70 -8.12 -8.53
N TYR A 135 13.37 -8.17 -8.44
CA TYR A 135 12.52 -7.18 -9.11
C TYR A 135 12.70 -5.76 -8.57
N CYS A 136 13.02 -5.60 -7.27
CA CYS A 136 13.33 -4.27 -6.72
C CYS A 136 14.66 -3.74 -7.27
N GLN A 137 15.66 -4.60 -7.37
CA GLN A 137 16.97 -4.26 -7.93
C GLN A 137 16.88 -3.78 -9.39
N GLU A 138 15.97 -4.37 -10.15
CA GLU A 138 15.74 -3.99 -11.55
C GLU A 138 14.90 -2.70 -11.69
N ILE A 139 13.82 -2.57 -10.93
CA ILE A 139 12.78 -1.55 -11.15
C ILE A 139 13.07 -0.27 -10.38
N VAL A 140 13.42 -0.38 -9.09
CA VAL A 140 13.39 0.78 -8.19
C VAL A 140 14.50 1.80 -8.46
N PRO A 141 15.75 1.41 -8.76
CA PRO A 141 16.77 2.39 -9.16
C PRO A 141 16.38 3.20 -10.41
N LYS A 142 15.77 2.56 -11.42
CA LYS A 142 15.27 3.23 -12.62
C LYS A 142 14.11 4.20 -12.29
N LEU A 143 13.17 3.76 -11.46
CA LEU A 143 12.07 4.61 -10.99
C LEU A 143 12.59 5.86 -10.28
N ILE A 144 13.61 5.73 -9.42
CA ILE A 144 14.23 6.87 -8.75
C ILE A 144 14.83 7.84 -9.76
N ASP A 145 15.54 7.34 -10.78
CA ASP A 145 16.18 8.17 -11.81
C ASP A 145 15.13 8.86 -12.70
N ASP A 146 14.07 8.18 -13.09
CA ASP A 146 12.96 8.74 -13.87
C ASP A 146 12.27 9.88 -13.12
N VAL A 147 11.99 9.69 -11.82
CA VAL A 147 11.40 10.73 -10.98
C VAL A 147 12.34 11.88 -10.77
N LYS A 148 13.63 11.63 -10.51
CA LYS A 148 14.67 12.66 -10.34
C LYS A 148 14.80 13.53 -11.59
N SER A 149 14.64 12.93 -12.78
CA SER A 149 14.67 13.66 -14.06
C SER A 149 13.38 14.42 -14.36
N ASN A 150 12.28 14.12 -13.65
CA ASN A 150 10.96 14.72 -13.87
C ASN A 150 10.32 15.22 -12.55
N PRO A 151 11.01 16.09 -11.76
CA PRO A 151 10.61 16.39 -10.39
C PRO A 151 9.27 17.13 -10.27
N LYS A 152 8.86 17.89 -11.29
CA LYS A 152 7.55 18.57 -11.31
C LYS A 152 6.40 17.65 -11.73
N VAL A 153 6.72 16.51 -12.35
CA VAL A 153 5.72 15.52 -12.77
C VAL A 153 5.46 14.53 -11.64
N PHE A 154 6.51 14.12 -10.92
CA PHE A 154 6.42 13.07 -9.92
C PHE A 154 7.04 13.47 -8.57
N ALA A 155 6.40 12.98 -7.50
CA ALA A 155 6.97 12.84 -6.17
C ALA A 155 7.03 11.37 -5.79
N LEU A 156 8.21 10.85 -5.44
CA LEU A 156 8.39 9.46 -5.01
C LEU A 156 8.51 9.37 -3.49
N TYR A 157 7.59 8.65 -2.89
CA TYR A 157 7.57 8.30 -1.46
C TYR A 157 8.05 6.87 -1.29
N TYR A 158 9.12 6.69 -0.53
CA TYR A 158 9.81 5.42 -0.39
C TYR A 158 9.59 4.82 1.00
N TYR A 159 9.08 3.60 1.03
CA TYR A 159 8.83 2.81 2.22
C TYR A 159 9.63 1.53 2.21
N HIS A 160 10.24 1.20 3.33
CA HIS A 160 11.06 0.02 3.48
C HIS A 160 10.22 -1.21 3.84
N LEU A 161 10.38 -2.27 3.05
CA LEU A 161 9.70 -3.55 3.29
C LEU A 161 10.67 -4.73 3.18
N PRO A 162 11.56 -4.93 4.17
CA PRO A 162 12.48 -6.07 4.15
C PRO A 162 11.72 -7.39 4.27
N LEU A 163 12.00 -8.33 3.35
CA LEU A 163 11.39 -9.66 3.29
C LEU A 163 12.24 -10.66 4.08
N LEU A 164 12.35 -10.49 5.40
CA LEU A 164 13.31 -11.16 6.29
C LEU A 164 13.28 -12.69 6.26
N ARG A 165 12.17 -13.31 5.86
CA ARG A 165 12.05 -14.78 5.75
C ARG A 165 12.87 -15.36 4.59
N ILE A 166 13.08 -14.59 3.54
CA ILE A 166 13.78 -14.99 2.32
C ILE A 166 15.06 -14.21 2.11
N HIS A 167 15.16 -12.98 2.61
CA HIS A 167 16.30 -12.10 2.56
C HIS A 167 16.66 -11.58 3.96
N PRO A 168 17.26 -12.38 4.86
CA PRO A 168 17.67 -11.91 6.19
C PRO A 168 18.61 -10.69 6.15
N ALA A 169 19.51 -10.61 5.16
CA ALA A 169 20.43 -9.48 4.96
C ALA A 169 19.70 -8.14 4.79
N SER A 170 18.43 -8.18 4.35
CA SER A 170 17.60 -6.97 4.20
C SER A 170 17.35 -6.24 5.52
N ASP A 171 17.47 -6.89 6.69
CA ASP A 171 17.33 -6.15 7.97
C ASP A 171 18.41 -5.07 8.06
N THR A 172 19.66 -5.46 7.95
CA THR A 172 20.79 -4.52 8.05
C THR A 172 20.84 -3.54 6.90
N ALA A 173 20.66 -4.02 5.66
CA ALA A 173 20.71 -3.16 4.47
C ALA A 173 19.59 -2.11 4.49
N THR A 174 18.38 -2.47 4.82
CA THR A 174 17.24 -1.55 4.93
C THR A 174 17.45 -0.48 6.00
N ARG A 175 18.02 -0.84 7.13
CA ARG A 175 18.35 0.11 8.21
C ARG A 175 19.41 1.13 7.75
N ALA A 176 20.41 0.69 7.03
CA ALA A 176 21.40 1.58 6.43
C ALA A 176 20.78 2.47 5.34
N MET A 177 19.93 1.92 4.48
CA MET A 177 19.20 2.70 3.48
C MET A 177 18.32 3.78 4.11
N LEU A 178 17.67 3.50 5.23
CA LEU A 178 16.89 4.49 5.97
C LEU A 178 17.78 5.63 6.49
N ILE A 179 19.01 5.35 6.93
CA ILE A 179 20.00 6.38 7.30
C ILE A 179 20.36 7.24 6.08
N PHE A 180 20.61 6.63 4.93
CA PHE A 180 20.89 7.36 3.68
C PHE A 180 19.69 8.20 3.25
N GLN A 181 18.47 7.67 3.32
CA GLN A 181 17.24 8.40 3.02
C GLN A 181 17.10 9.66 3.90
N LYS A 182 17.29 9.53 5.21
CA LYS A 182 17.24 10.65 6.16
C LYS A 182 18.30 11.73 5.92
N ARG A 183 19.43 11.34 5.34
CA ARG A 183 20.52 12.25 4.96
C ARG A 183 20.31 12.87 3.58
N GLY A 184 19.27 12.49 2.84
CA GLY A 184 19.07 12.87 1.44
C GLY A 184 20.09 12.24 0.48
N ASP A 185 20.76 11.19 0.92
CA ASP A 185 21.83 10.52 0.18
C ASP A 185 21.27 9.42 -0.74
N ILE A 186 20.63 9.87 -1.79
CA ILE A 186 19.93 9.02 -2.76
C ILE A 186 20.90 8.09 -3.50
N LYS A 187 22.13 8.57 -3.76
CA LYS A 187 23.15 7.79 -4.44
C LYS A 187 23.45 6.51 -3.67
N HIS A 188 23.84 6.64 -2.41
CA HIS A 188 24.23 5.47 -1.61
C HIS A 188 23.02 4.62 -1.20
N LEU A 189 21.81 5.19 -1.10
CA LEU A 189 20.60 4.41 -1.00
C LEU A 189 20.42 3.48 -2.21
N LYS A 190 20.60 3.99 -3.45
CA LYS A 190 20.56 3.19 -4.68
C LYS A 190 21.65 2.13 -4.73
N ASP A 191 22.88 2.48 -4.29
CA ASP A 191 24.01 1.54 -4.24
C ASP A 191 23.68 0.29 -3.40
N CYS A 192 22.81 0.41 -2.40
CA CYS A 192 22.38 -0.72 -1.57
C CYS A 192 21.55 -1.77 -2.33
N TYR A 193 21.06 -1.49 -3.53
CA TYR A 193 20.43 -2.50 -4.39
C TYR A 193 21.46 -3.43 -5.08
N HIS A 194 22.74 -3.08 -5.02
CA HIS A 194 23.81 -3.79 -5.70
C HIS A 194 24.94 -4.20 -4.76
N LEU A 195 24.59 -4.59 -3.54
CA LEU A 195 25.56 -5.10 -2.55
C LEU A 195 26.06 -6.49 -2.94
N LEU A 196 27.36 -6.69 -2.84
CA LEU A 196 28.01 -7.98 -3.07
C LEU A 196 28.02 -8.80 -1.77
N VAL A 197 26.83 -9.25 -1.36
CA VAL A 197 26.66 -10.10 -0.17
C VAL A 197 25.45 -11.02 -0.39
N SER A 198 25.46 -12.19 0.23
CA SER A 198 24.34 -13.13 0.15
C SER A 198 23.07 -12.51 0.70
N PRO A 199 21.91 -12.59 0.01
CA PRO A 199 20.62 -12.19 0.58
C PRO A 199 20.25 -12.96 1.85
N ARG A 200 20.86 -14.14 2.06
CA ARG A 200 20.66 -15.01 3.24
C ARG A 200 21.63 -14.72 4.39
N GLU A 201 22.52 -13.72 4.24
CA GLU A 201 23.45 -13.32 5.30
C GLU A 201 22.69 -12.81 6.53
N ILE A 202 23.04 -13.33 7.70
CA ILE A 202 22.43 -12.96 8.99
C ILE A 202 23.36 -12.08 9.85
N ASN A 203 24.66 -12.08 9.54
CA ASN A 203 25.63 -11.28 10.28
C ASN A 203 25.62 -9.84 9.79
N ALA A 204 25.17 -8.95 10.68
CA ALA A 204 25.08 -7.53 10.38
C ALA A 204 26.42 -6.90 10.00
N ASP A 205 27.54 -7.34 10.59
CA ASP A 205 28.85 -6.77 10.33
C ASP A 205 29.35 -7.12 8.91
N VAL A 206 29.00 -8.31 8.41
CA VAL A 206 29.27 -8.70 7.00
C VAL A 206 28.49 -7.81 6.03
N VAL A 207 27.21 -7.57 6.30
CA VAL A 207 26.38 -6.68 5.48
C VAL A 207 26.87 -5.23 5.55
N LEU A 208 27.23 -4.73 6.75
CA LEU A 208 27.80 -3.39 6.92
C LEU A 208 29.15 -3.24 6.20
N LYS A 209 29.98 -4.30 6.18
CA LYS A 209 31.20 -4.31 5.38
C LYS A 209 30.90 -4.18 3.89
N ALA A 210 29.94 -4.96 3.37
CA ALA A 210 29.52 -4.88 1.96
C ALA A 210 28.99 -3.48 1.60
N ILE A 211 28.24 -2.84 2.52
CA ILE A 211 27.79 -1.46 2.33
C ILE A 211 28.98 -0.51 2.24
N LYS A 212 29.93 -0.61 3.18
CA LYS A 212 31.16 0.22 3.16
C LYS A 212 31.95 0.00 1.86
N ASP A 213 32.15 -1.25 1.46
CA ASP A 213 32.92 -1.59 0.25
C ASP A 213 32.23 -1.00 -1.01
N LYS A 214 30.91 -0.99 -1.06
CA LYS A 214 30.12 -0.46 -2.18
C LYS A 214 30.02 1.07 -2.21
N THR A 215 29.82 1.68 -1.03
CA THR A 215 29.51 3.12 -0.92
C THR A 215 30.70 3.98 -0.47
N GLY A 216 31.72 3.39 0.11
CA GLY A 216 32.79 4.09 0.84
C GLY A 216 32.38 4.60 2.23
N ILE A 217 31.11 4.50 2.59
CA ILE A 217 30.56 5.06 3.82
C ILE A 217 30.54 4.01 4.94
N LYS A 218 31.18 4.33 6.06
CA LYS A 218 31.11 3.49 7.26
C LYS A 218 29.91 3.85 8.09
N ILE A 219 28.95 2.93 8.21
CA ILE A 219 27.81 3.01 9.14
C ILE A 219 28.10 2.12 10.33
N LYS A 220 27.88 2.63 11.55
CA LYS A 220 28.10 1.89 12.77
C LYS A 220 26.87 1.07 13.15
N ARG A 221 27.09 -0.06 13.81
CA ARG A 221 26.00 -0.94 14.27
C ARG A 221 25.01 -0.22 15.20
N VAL A 222 25.50 0.68 16.07
CA VAL A 222 24.66 1.48 16.96
C VAL A 222 23.72 2.42 16.20
N GLU A 223 24.11 2.92 15.02
CA GLU A 223 23.28 3.81 14.21
C GLU A 223 22.09 3.04 13.61
N ILE A 224 22.31 1.85 13.05
CA ILE A 224 21.25 1.05 12.41
C ILE A 224 20.25 0.47 13.42
N TYR A 225 20.64 0.25 14.68
CA TYR A 225 19.76 -0.28 15.72
C TYR A 225 19.26 0.78 16.69
N SER A 226 19.36 2.07 16.33
CA SER A 226 18.82 3.16 17.14
C SER A 226 17.28 3.06 17.26
N ASP A 227 16.74 3.62 18.34
CA ASP A 227 15.31 3.68 18.58
C ASP A 227 14.55 4.41 17.46
N GLU A 228 15.19 5.42 16.89
CA GLU A 228 14.63 6.18 15.76
C GLU A 228 14.41 5.28 14.54
N ILE A 229 15.45 4.56 14.08
CA ILE A 229 15.38 3.62 12.97
C ILE A 229 14.33 2.53 13.24
N ASN A 230 14.28 2.02 14.48
CA ASN A 230 13.27 1.03 14.87
C ASN A 230 11.84 1.58 14.77
N ARG A 231 11.61 2.84 15.17
CA ARG A 231 10.29 3.50 15.07
C ARG A 231 9.86 3.68 13.60
N GLU A 232 10.78 4.14 12.74
CA GLU A 232 10.48 4.35 11.31
C GLU A 232 10.12 3.00 10.63
N LEU A 233 10.91 1.97 10.78
CA LEU A 233 10.60 0.64 10.22
C LEU A 233 9.31 0.04 10.80
N LYS A 234 8.96 0.38 12.05
CA LYS A 234 7.66 -0.01 12.63
C LYS A 234 6.50 0.74 11.94
N SER A 235 6.71 2.00 11.57
CA SER A 235 5.75 2.79 10.80
C SER A 235 5.53 2.18 9.41
N ASP A 236 6.60 1.87 8.68
CA ASP A 236 6.53 1.24 7.36
C ASP A 236 5.76 -0.08 7.41
N ARG A 237 6.03 -0.89 8.43
CA ARG A 237 5.28 -2.14 8.65
C ARG A 237 3.80 -1.93 8.94
N LYS A 238 3.41 -0.82 9.59
CA LYS A 238 1.99 -0.48 9.78
C LYS A 238 1.33 -0.14 8.45
N LEU A 239 1.98 0.68 7.62
CA LEU A 239 1.46 1.01 6.29
C LEU A 239 1.35 -0.23 5.40
N LYS A 240 2.38 -1.09 5.36
CA LYS A 240 2.31 -2.38 4.68
C LYS A 240 1.04 -3.17 5.01
N LYS A 241 0.71 -3.28 6.32
CA LYS A 241 -0.48 -4.01 6.79
C LYS A 241 -1.75 -3.32 6.32
N ARG A 242 -1.83 -1.99 6.46
CA ARG A 242 -2.98 -1.19 6.03
C ARG A 242 -3.23 -1.36 4.53
N LEU A 243 -2.20 -1.34 3.71
CA LEU A 243 -2.29 -1.51 2.26
C LEU A 243 -2.40 -2.97 1.80
N MET A 244 -2.45 -3.93 2.73
CA MET A 244 -2.49 -5.37 2.44
C MET A 244 -1.37 -5.81 1.47
N VAL A 245 -0.17 -5.22 1.62
CA VAL A 245 0.98 -5.55 0.78
C VAL A 245 1.65 -6.83 1.25
N THR A 246 1.90 -7.75 0.33
CA THR A 246 2.48 -9.08 0.59
C THR A 246 3.85 -9.29 -0.03
N GLY A 247 4.28 -8.44 -0.96
CA GLY A 247 5.54 -8.58 -1.68
C GLY A 247 6.11 -7.25 -2.17
N THR A 248 7.29 -7.30 -2.78
CA THR A 248 8.04 -6.15 -3.29
C THR A 248 8.51 -6.37 -4.74
N PRO A 249 8.72 -5.32 -5.54
CA PRO A 249 8.25 -3.96 -5.25
C PRO A 249 6.72 -3.91 -5.38
N THR A 250 6.07 -3.16 -4.45
CA THR A 250 4.67 -2.78 -4.61
C THR A 250 4.62 -1.28 -4.84
N ILE A 251 4.01 -0.86 -5.94
CA ILE A 251 3.96 0.54 -6.40
C ILE A 251 2.51 1.01 -6.41
N PHE A 252 2.30 2.21 -5.91
CA PHE A 252 1.02 2.92 -5.99
C PHE A 252 1.26 4.23 -6.73
N ILE A 253 0.29 4.62 -7.57
CA ILE A 253 0.29 5.89 -8.29
C ILE A 253 -1.01 6.61 -7.93
N ASP A 254 -0.91 7.84 -7.43
CA ASP A 254 -2.05 8.65 -7.01
C ASP A 254 -3.02 7.89 -6.09
N GLY A 255 -2.43 7.16 -5.15
CA GLY A 255 -3.16 6.37 -4.15
C GLY A 255 -3.61 5.01 -4.61
N LEU A 256 -3.57 4.68 -5.89
CA LEU A 256 -4.03 3.40 -6.43
C LEU A 256 -2.87 2.44 -6.73
N TRP A 257 -3.07 1.17 -6.40
CA TRP A 257 -2.08 0.14 -6.71
C TRP A 257 -1.86 -0.02 -8.22
N ASP A 258 -0.59 0.01 -8.63
CA ASP A 258 -0.16 -0.31 -9.99
C ASP A 258 0.41 -1.74 -10.06
N PRO A 259 -0.36 -2.72 -10.53
CA PRO A 259 0.11 -4.10 -10.67
C PRO A 259 1.19 -4.26 -11.75
N THR A 260 1.28 -3.32 -12.70
CA THR A 260 2.28 -3.35 -13.77
C THR A 260 3.66 -2.90 -13.30
N ARG A 261 3.70 -2.11 -12.22
CA ARG A 261 4.89 -1.45 -11.65
C ARG A 261 5.54 -0.42 -12.58
N GLU A 262 4.97 -0.19 -13.73
CA GLU A 262 5.48 0.71 -14.79
C GLU A 262 4.43 1.71 -15.27
N GLY A 263 3.23 1.71 -14.66
CA GLY A 263 2.11 2.56 -15.05
C GLY A 263 2.42 4.06 -14.99
N TYR A 264 3.44 4.49 -14.22
CA TYR A 264 3.90 5.87 -14.17
C TYR A 264 4.53 6.31 -15.51
N LYS A 265 5.09 5.39 -16.30
CA LYS A 265 5.78 5.70 -17.57
C LYS A 265 4.89 6.38 -18.60
N LYS A 266 3.57 6.16 -18.53
CA LYS A 266 2.60 6.86 -19.40
C LYS A 266 2.58 8.39 -19.21
N TYR A 267 3.11 8.89 -18.10
CA TYR A 267 3.20 10.31 -17.79
C TYR A 267 4.57 10.91 -18.08
N LEU A 268 5.58 10.08 -18.40
CA LEU A 268 6.85 10.56 -18.92
C LEU A 268 6.62 11.18 -20.30
N LYS A 269 7.11 12.40 -20.51
CA LYS A 269 7.10 13.00 -21.85
C LYS A 269 7.96 12.12 -22.78
N LYS A 270 7.39 11.76 -23.93
CA LYS A 270 8.15 11.17 -25.03
C LYS A 270 9.10 12.21 -25.62
#